data_3f4bc064a59fdebc7b2d0adbaf05e9b3
#
_entry.id   3f4bc064a59fdebc7b2d0adbaf05e9b3
#
_cell.length_a   1.000
_cell.length_b   1.000
_cell.length_c   1.000
_cell.angle_alpha   90.00
_cell.angle_beta   90.00
_cell.angle_gamma   90.00
#
_symmetry.space_group_name_H-M   'P 1'
#
loop_
_entity.id
_entity.type
_entity.pdbx_description
1 polymer ?
#
loop_
_entity_poly.entity_id
_entity_poly.type
_entity_poly.pdbx_seq_one_letter_code
_entity_poly.pdbx_strand_id
1 'polypeptide(L)'
;MEQNSDPDSFLKSARLQRLPSSSSEMGSQDVSPLQETSKDPFSGDCSCRQDGLTVIITACLTFATGVTVALIMQIYFGDPQIFHRGAVVTDAARCTALGIEVLNKQGSSVDAAIASALCAGVVNPHTSGIGGGGVMLVHDIRKNRSWVIDFREVAPLDVPLEQDLQKDTKPGLLVGVPGMIQGMHQAHQLHGRLLWSELLGLVASVAQDGFNVTHDL
;
A
#
# COMPACT_ATOMS: atom_id res chain seq x y z
N MET A 1 21.73 -14.08 -34.17
CA MET A 1 22.33 -14.47 -32.87
C MET A 1 21.21 -14.37 -31.84
N GLU A 2 20.51 -15.48 -31.71
CA GLU A 2 19.45 -15.67 -30.72
C GLU A 2 20.10 -15.91 -29.35
N GLN A 3 19.83 -15.07 -28.36
CA GLN A 3 20.08 -15.37 -26.96
C GLN A 3 18.77 -15.79 -26.32
N ASN A 4 18.63 -17.11 -26.26
CA ASN A 4 17.66 -17.86 -25.50
C ASN A 4 17.99 -17.71 -24.00
N SER A 5 17.24 -16.92 -23.25
CA SER A 5 17.35 -16.85 -21.80
C SER A 5 16.31 -17.78 -21.16
N ASP A 6 16.85 -18.84 -20.61
CA ASP A 6 16.16 -19.91 -19.90
C ASP A 6 15.56 -19.42 -18.58
N PRO A 7 14.25 -19.67 -18.29
CA PRO A 7 13.58 -19.19 -17.07
C PRO A 7 13.94 -19.95 -15.79
N ASP A 8 14.72 -21.02 -15.85
CA ASP A 8 14.94 -21.93 -14.72
C ASP A 8 16.14 -21.60 -13.81
N SER A 9 16.82 -20.48 -14.01
CA SER A 9 18.01 -20.13 -13.23
C SER A 9 17.72 -19.47 -11.85
N PHE A 10 16.47 -19.11 -11.55
CA PHE A 10 16.11 -18.43 -10.29
C PHE A 10 15.77 -19.32 -9.11
N LEU A 11 15.65 -20.65 -9.33
CA LEU A 11 15.22 -21.59 -8.27
C LEU A 11 16.34 -22.43 -7.63
N LYS A 12 17.61 -22.17 -7.92
CA LYS A 12 18.74 -22.98 -7.41
C LYS A 12 19.57 -22.38 -6.29
N SER A 13 19.10 -21.41 -5.54
CA SER A 13 19.86 -20.82 -4.42
C SER A 13 19.20 -20.89 -3.05
N ALA A 14 18.32 -21.86 -2.81
CA ALA A 14 17.87 -22.18 -1.46
C ALA A 14 18.54 -23.48 -1.00
N ARG A 15 19.78 -23.37 -0.51
CA ARG A 15 20.51 -24.46 0.13
C ARG A 15 20.00 -24.60 1.58
N LEU A 16 19.13 -25.57 1.81
CA LEU A 16 18.76 -26.04 3.14
C LEU A 16 20.01 -26.63 3.83
N GLN A 17 20.54 -25.94 4.81
CA GLN A 17 21.52 -26.49 5.74
C GLN A 17 20.80 -27.47 6.68
N ARG A 18 21.09 -28.76 6.50
CA ARG A 18 20.75 -29.81 7.48
C ARG A 18 21.68 -29.65 8.68
N LEU A 19 21.11 -29.49 9.86
CA LEU A 19 21.80 -29.68 11.13
C LEU A 19 22.12 -31.19 11.34
N PRO A 20 23.29 -31.52 11.89
CA PRO A 20 23.65 -32.91 12.11
C PRO A 20 22.89 -33.48 13.32
N SER A 21 22.29 -34.63 13.13
CA SER A 21 21.77 -35.47 14.18
C SER A 21 22.96 -36.12 14.93
N SER A 22 23.16 -35.74 16.18
CA SER A 22 24.07 -36.52 17.05
C SER A 22 23.32 -37.65 17.70
N SER A 23 23.56 -38.81 17.20
CA SER A 23 23.35 -40.07 17.92
C SER A 23 24.51 -40.25 18.90
N SER A 24 24.24 -40.33 20.17
CA SER A 24 25.17 -40.87 21.16
C SER A 24 24.46 -41.93 21.97
N GLU A 25 25.07 -42.98 21.87
CA GLU A 25 25.08 -44.30 22.38
C GLU A 25 24.66 -44.49 23.85
N MET A 26 24.04 -45.63 23.99
CA MET A 26 23.66 -46.42 25.15
C MET A 26 24.82 -46.62 26.12
N GLY A 27 24.67 -46.23 27.34
CA GLY A 27 25.44 -46.70 28.48
C GLY A 27 24.52 -47.34 29.49
N SER A 28 24.56 -48.65 29.52
CA SER A 28 23.92 -49.51 30.50
C SER A 28 24.76 -49.48 31.79
N GLN A 29 24.13 -49.25 32.94
CA GLN A 29 24.57 -49.80 34.25
C GLN A 29 23.53 -49.43 35.32
N ASP A 30 23.07 -50.40 35.85
CA ASP A 30 23.04 -51.14 37.09
C ASP A 30 21.84 -50.86 38.00
N VAL A 31 21.12 -51.94 38.17
CA VAL A 31 20.06 -52.22 39.13
C VAL A 31 20.63 -52.31 40.52
N SER A 32 20.03 -51.61 41.47
CA SER A 32 20.08 -51.98 42.89
C SER A 32 18.76 -51.64 43.60
N PRO A 33 18.33 -52.45 44.56
CA PRO A 33 16.92 -52.59 44.89
C PRO A 33 16.47 -51.88 46.13
N LEU A 34 15.16 -51.64 46.17
CA LEU A 34 14.25 -51.62 47.32
C LEU A 34 14.71 -50.98 48.60
N GLN A 35 14.08 -49.86 48.94
CA GLN A 35 13.76 -49.58 50.33
C GLN A 35 12.30 -49.10 50.46
N GLU A 36 11.46 -50.03 50.92
CA GLU A 36 10.14 -49.70 51.46
C GLU A 36 10.34 -48.89 52.73
N THR A 37 9.69 -47.74 52.76
CA THR A 37 9.48 -47.08 54.05
C THR A 37 8.07 -46.49 54.08
N SER A 38 7.28 -47.16 54.89
CA SER A 38 6.23 -46.68 55.78
C SER A 38 5.25 -45.62 55.22
N LYS A 39 4.04 -46.09 55.05
CA LYS A 39 2.81 -45.32 54.99
C LYS A 39 2.58 -44.55 56.28
N ASP A 40 2.52 -43.24 56.22
CA ASP A 40 1.79 -42.41 57.15
C ASP A 40 0.41 -42.08 56.59
N PRO A 41 -0.67 -42.55 57.26
CA PRO A 41 -2.01 -42.24 56.83
C PRO A 41 -2.49 -40.99 57.60
N PHE A 42 -2.31 -39.84 57.11
CA PHE A 42 -3.07 -38.61 57.42
C PHE A 42 -2.22 -37.35 57.14
N SER A 43 -2.08 -37.03 55.87
CA SER A 43 -1.78 -35.66 55.47
C SER A 43 -2.53 -35.42 54.18
N GLY A 44 -3.76 -35.00 54.33
CA GLY A 44 -4.56 -34.51 53.23
C GLY A 44 -4.04 -33.15 52.76
N ASP A 45 -2.96 -33.15 52.01
CA ASP A 45 -2.54 -31.98 51.23
C ASP A 45 -3.05 -32.16 49.81
N CYS A 46 -4.22 -31.56 49.55
CA CYS A 46 -4.69 -31.32 48.20
C CYS A 46 -3.76 -30.28 47.51
N SER A 47 -2.53 -30.69 47.34
CA SER A 47 -1.64 -30.01 46.41
C SER A 47 -2.12 -30.33 44.97
N CYS A 48 -2.94 -29.48 44.43
CA CYS A 48 -3.13 -29.41 43.00
C CYS A 48 -1.77 -29.06 42.36
N ARG A 49 -0.97 -30.10 42.13
CA ARG A 49 0.24 -30.01 41.34
C ARG A 49 -0.22 -29.76 39.89
N GLN A 50 -0.57 -28.50 39.59
CA GLN A 50 -0.77 -28.08 38.22
C GLN A 50 0.56 -28.28 37.52
N ASP A 51 0.60 -29.24 36.60
CA ASP A 51 1.76 -29.42 35.74
C ASP A 51 2.09 -28.09 35.07
N GLY A 52 3.35 -27.65 35.17
CA GLY A 52 3.76 -26.35 34.65
C GLY A 52 3.35 -26.12 33.20
N LEU A 53 3.27 -27.21 32.41
CA LEU A 53 2.78 -27.21 31.04
C LEU A 53 1.30 -26.78 30.96
N THR A 54 0.44 -27.30 31.87
CA THR A 54 -0.98 -26.95 31.93
C THR A 54 -1.17 -25.47 32.26
N VAL A 55 -0.36 -24.92 33.18
CA VAL A 55 -0.39 -23.48 33.49
C VAL A 55 0.00 -22.62 32.32
N ILE A 56 1.06 -23.00 31.58
CA ILE A 56 1.50 -22.28 30.40
C ILE A 56 0.42 -22.32 29.30
N ILE A 57 -0.14 -23.50 29.01
CA ILE A 57 -1.18 -23.66 27.98
C ILE A 57 -2.42 -22.83 28.36
N THR A 58 -2.89 -22.89 29.61
CA THR A 58 -4.06 -22.10 30.03
C THR A 58 -3.80 -20.61 29.96
N ALA A 59 -2.62 -20.15 30.38
CA ALA A 59 -2.23 -18.74 30.24
C ALA A 59 -2.17 -18.27 28.82
N CYS A 60 -1.59 -19.05 27.91
CA CYS A 60 -1.55 -18.72 26.48
C CYS A 60 -2.95 -18.67 25.84
N LEU A 61 -3.82 -19.64 26.19
CA LEU A 61 -5.19 -19.68 25.68
C LEU A 61 -6.03 -18.50 26.20
N THR A 62 -5.91 -18.18 27.50
CA THR A 62 -6.64 -17.03 28.07
C THR A 62 -6.16 -15.71 27.48
N PHE A 63 -4.85 -15.55 27.26
CA PHE A 63 -4.31 -14.37 26.59
C PHE A 63 -4.80 -14.28 25.14
N ALA A 64 -4.72 -15.37 24.37
CA ALA A 64 -5.19 -15.40 22.99
C ALA A 64 -6.69 -15.08 22.87
N THR A 65 -7.53 -15.68 23.75
CA THR A 65 -8.97 -15.37 23.78
C THR A 65 -9.24 -13.93 24.20
N GLY A 66 -8.49 -13.39 25.16
CA GLY A 66 -8.59 -11.99 25.57
C GLY A 66 -8.27 -11.02 24.42
N VAL A 67 -7.18 -11.26 23.70
CA VAL A 67 -6.79 -10.44 22.52
C VAL A 67 -7.84 -10.54 21.42
N THR A 68 -8.32 -11.75 21.09
CA THR A 68 -9.35 -11.92 20.06
C THR A 68 -10.66 -11.22 20.42
N VAL A 69 -11.11 -11.33 21.66
CA VAL A 69 -12.31 -10.60 22.13
C VAL A 69 -12.10 -9.10 22.08
N ALA A 70 -10.93 -8.60 22.50
CA ALA A 70 -10.62 -7.17 22.42
C ALA A 70 -10.64 -6.65 20.99
N LEU A 71 -10.06 -7.40 20.04
CA LEU A 71 -10.08 -7.04 18.62
C LEU A 71 -11.50 -7.06 18.03
N ILE A 72 -12.30 -8.06 18.38
CA ILE A 72 -13.70 -8.15 17.97
C ILE A 72 -14.48 -6.95 18.53
N MET A 73 -14.30 -6.63 19.81
CA MET A 73 -14.94 -5.47 20.43
C MET A 73 -14.52 -4.16 19.74
N GLN A 74 -13.25 -4.03 19.39
CA GLN A 74 -12.75 -2.85 18.68
C GLN A 74 -13.33 -2.73 17.26
N ILE A 75 -13.58 -3.86 16.58
CA ILE A 75 -14.20 -3.87 15.25
C ILE A 75 -15.71 -3.51 15.34
N TYR A 76 -16.43 -4.04 16.35
CA TYR A 76 -17.87 -3.84 16.47
C TYR A 76 -18.27 -2.57 17.20
N PHE A 77 -17.51 -2.14 18.19
CA PHE A 77 -17.82 -0.99 19.07
C PHE A 77 -16.80 0.14 18.96
N GLY A 78 -15.67 -0.09 18.27
CA GLY A 78 -14.73 1.00 17.96
C GLY A 78 -15.45 2.07 17.16
N ASP A 79 -15.19 3.33 17.49
CA ASP A 79 -15.72 4.44 16.69
C ASP A 79 -15.37 4.20 15.22
N PRO A 80 -16.37 4.10 14.34
CA PRO A 80 -16.07 4.01 12.92
C PRO A 80 -15.19 5.20 12.59
N GLN A 81 -14.05 4.96 11.99
CA GLN A 81 -13.20 6.03 11.44
C GLN A 81 -13.96 6.68 10.28
N ILE A 82 -15.05 7.36 10.62
CA ILE A 82 -15.84 8.12 9.68
C ILE A 82 -15.00 9.35 9.38
N PHE A 83 -14.23 9.28 8.32
CA PHE A 83 -13.65 10.47 7.71
C PHE A 83 -14.83 11.28 7.16
N HIS A 84 -15.37 12.17 7.95
CA HIS A 84 -16.55 12.99 7.60
C HIS A 84 -16.34 13.85 6.36
N ARG A 85 -15.11 13.95 5.86
CA ARG A 85 -14.71 14.84 4.77
C ARG A 85 -14.07 14.14 3.57
N GLY A 86 -13.87 12.84 3.64
CA GLY A 86 -13.21 12.03 2.60
C GLY A 86 -11.78 11.65 2.95
N ALA A 87 -11.17 10.88 2.05
CA ALA A 87 -9.78 10.44 2.15
C ALA A 87 -9.05 10.76 0.85
N VAL A 88 -7.76 11.05 0.94
CA VAL A 88 -6.87 11.28 -0.19
C VAL A 88 -5.63 10.43 -0.02
N VAL A 89 -5.21 9.74 -1.08
CA VAL A 89 -3.99 8.93 -1.10
C VAL A 89 -3.18 9.30 -2.34
N THR A 90 -1.91 9.59 -2.15
CA THR A 90 -0.93 9.86 -3.23
C THR A 90 0.42 9.29 -2.83
N ASP A 91 1.34 9.19 -3.78
CA ASP A 91 2.71 8.71 -3.54
C ASP A 91 3.55 9.68 -2.68
N ALA A 92 3.15 10.96 -2.60
CA ALA A 92 3.86 11.99 -1.85
C ALA A 92 3.00 12.51 -0.69
N ALA A 93 3.50 12.40 0.54
CA ALA A 93 2.78 12.87 1.74
C ALA A 93 2.37 14.35 1.65
N ARG A 94 3.21 15.20 1.03
CA ARG A 94 2.89 16.63 0.80
C ARG A 94 1.65 16.80 -0.08
N CYS A 95 1.50 15.98 -1.12
CA CYS A 95 0.37 16.04 -2.04
C CYS A 95 -0.90 15.44 -1.43
N THR A 96 -0.76 14.39 -0.60
CA THR A 96 -1.87 13.89 0.24
C THR A 96 -2.39 14.98 1.17
N ALA A 97 -1.49 15.69 1.87
CA ALA A 97 -1.85 16.78 2.76
C ALA A 97 -2.60 17.93 2.02
N LEU A 98 -2.10 18.28 0.81
CA LEU A 98 -2.75 19.30 -0.03
C LEU A 98 -4.17 18.87 -0.44
N GLY A 99 -4.36 17.61 -0.86
CA GLY A 99 -5.68 17.09 -1.20
C GLY A 99 -6.65 17.10 -0.02
N ILE A 100 -6.16 16.78 1.19
CA ILE A 100 -6.96 16.89 2.42
C ILE A 100 -7.30 18.36 2.73
N GLU A 101 -6.37 19.29 2.50
CA GLU A 101 -6.64 20.74 2.66
C GLU A 101 -7.77 21.18 1.74
N VAL A 102 -7.77 20.74 0.47
CA VAL A 102 -8.87 21.03 -0.49
C VAL A 102 -10.20 20.49 0.02
N LEU A 103 -10.24 19.26 0.55
CA LEU A 103 -11.46 18.72 1.17
C LEU A 103 -11.91 19.53 2.39
N ASN A 104 -10.97 20.01 3.21
CA ASN A 104 -11.27 20.86 4.36
C ASN A 104 -11.86 22.22 3.96
N LYS A 105 -11.47 22.74 2.80
CA LYS A 105 -12.03 23.94 2.18
C LYS A 105 -13.38 23.70 1.48
N GLN A 106 -14.02 22.57 1.72
CA GLN A 106 -15.29 22.16 1.12
C GLN A 106 -15.21 21.88 -0.41
N GLY A 107 -14.02 21.65 -0.92
CA GLY A 107 -13.81 21.18 -2.28
C GLY A 107 -14.43 19.81 -2.53
N SER A 108 -14.68 19.48 -3.79
CA SER A 108 -15.14 18.16 -4.20
C SER A 108 -13.99 17.14 -4.14
N SER A 109 -14.33 15.86 -4.22
CA SER A 109 -13.32 14.80 -4.40
C SER A 109 -12.51 14.98 -5.68
N VAL A 110 -13.13 15.56 -6.73
CA VAL A 110 -12.46 15.86 -8.00
C VAL A 110 -11.48 17.02 -7.82
N ASP A 111 -11.85 18.09 -7.08
CA ASP A 111 -10.93 19.17 -6.75
C ASP A 111 -9.70 18.65 -6.00
N ALA A 112 -9.93 17.80 -4.99
CA ALA A 112 -8.85 17.21 -4.22
C ALA A 112 -7.95 16.32 -5.09
N ALA A 113 -8.51 15.53 -5.99
CA ALA A 113 -7.76 14.69 -6.91
C ALA A 113 -6.91 15.52 -7.88
N ILE A 114 -7.47 16.61 -8.44
CA ILE A 114 -6.77 17.53 -9.33
C ILE A 114 -5.60 18.20 -8.62
N ALA A 115 -5.83 18.79 -7.44
CA ALA A 115 -4.78 19.43 -6.67
C ALA A 115 -3.66 18.45 -6.29
N SER A 116 -4.03 17.23 -5.88
CA SER A 116 -3.07 16.18 -5.54
C SER A 116 -2.25 15.73 -6.76
N ALA A 117 -2.87 15.54 -7.91
CA ALA A 117 -2.19 15.11 -9.12
C ALA A 117 -1.25 16.20 -9.68
N LEU A 118 -1.67 17.46 -9.67
CA LEU A 118 -0.80 18.58 -10.06
C LEU A 118 0.36 18.76 -9.07
N CYS A 119 0.10 18.59 -7.76
CA CYS A 119 1.16 18.57 -6.76
C CYS A 119 2.16 17.44 -7.00
N ALA A 120 1.69 16.22 -7.34
CA ALA A 120 2.57 15.11 -7.70
C ALA A 120 3.47 15.45 -8.90
N GLY A 121 2.95 16.19 -9.89
CA GLY A 121 3.76 16.69 -11.01
C GLY A 121 4.82 17.70 -10.62
N VAL A 122 4.66 18.43 -9.50
CA VAL A 122 5.69 19.33 -8.93
C VAL A 122 6.73 18.55 -8.14
N VAL A 123 6.26 17.63 -7.27
CA VAL A 123 7.13 16.90 -6.31
C VAL A 123 7.88 15.75 -7.00
N ASN A 124 7.24 15.07 -7.94
CA ASN A 124 7.79 13.93 -8.68
C ASN A 124 7.75 14.17 -10.21
N PRO A 125 8.50 15.16 -10.72
CA PRO A 125 8.45 15.54 -12.14
C PRO A 125 8.97 14.45 -13.08
N HIS A 126 9.67 13.44 -12.56
CA HIS A 126 10.16 12.29 -13.31
C HIS A 126 9.05 11.27 -13.63
N THR A 127 7.93 11.29 -12.92
CA THR A 127 6.81 10.35 -13.10
C THR A 127 5.51 11.02 -13.52
N SER A 128 5.36 12.32 -13.26
CA SER A 128 4.13 13.08 -13.53
C SER A 128 4.48 14.51 -13.93
N GLY A 129 3.53 15.24 -14.51
CA GLY A 129 3.72 16.64 -14.85
C GLY A 129 2.71 17.17 -15.85
N ILE A 130 2.73 18.48 -16.04
CA ILE A 130 1.80 19.21 -16.94
C ILE A 130 1.98 18.88 -18.41
N GLY A 131 3.16 18.35 -18.78
CA GLY A 131 3.49 17.96 -20.16
C GLY A 131 2.96 16.58 -20.56
N GLY A 132 2.36 15.85 -19.65
CA GLY A 132 1.83 14.50 -19.89
C GLY A 132 0.32 14.49 -20.12
N GLY A 133 -0.22 13.31 -19.98
CA GLY A 133 -1.65 13.01 -20.04
C GLY A 133 -2.04 11.94 -19.03
N GLY A 134 -3.25 11.46 -19.11
CA GLY A 134 -3.75 10.45 -18.19
C GLY A 134 -5.22 10.13 -18.40
N VAL A 135 -5.76 9.38 -17.46
CA VAL A 135 -7.17 9.01 -17.43
C VAL A 135 -7.71 9.26 -16.03
N MET A 136 -8.84 9.90 -15.92
CA MET A 136 -9.54 10.12 -14.65
C MET A 136 -10.85 9.37 -14.65
N LEU A 137 -11.05 8.53 -13.63
CA LEU A 137 -12.32 7.87 -13.34
C LEU A 137 -13.02 8.63 -12.20
N VAL A 138 -14.23 9.10 -12.47
CA VAL A 138 -15.10 9.73 -11.47
C VAL A 138 -16.32 8.85 -11.25
N HIS A 139 -16.55 8.40 -10.01
CA HIS A 139 -17.72 7.61 -9.64
C HIS A 139 -18.62 8.38 -8.66
N ASP A 140 -19.86 8.60 -9.05
CA ASP A 140 -20.89 9.17 -8.19
C ASP A 140 -21.73 8.03 -7.58
N ILE A 141 -21.45 7.72 -6.32
CA ILE A 141 -22.15 6.66 -5.58
C ILE A 141 -23.65 6.93 -5.49
N ARG A 142 -24.09 8.19 -5.37
CA ARG A 142 -25.49 8.55 -5.20
C ARG A 142 -26.31 8.26 -6.46
N LYS A 143 -25.70 8.49 -7.63
CA LYS A 143 -26.30 8.26 -8.94
C LYS A 143 -25.95 6.91 -9.52
N ASN A 144 -25.01 6.18 -8.88
CA ASN A 144 -24.42 4.95 -9.37
C ASN A 144 -23.96 5.09 -10.85
N ARG A 145 -23.24 6.16 -11.13
CA ARG A 145 -22.71 6.48 -12.47
C ARG A 145 -21.24 6.75 -12.40
N SER A 146 -20.53 6.25 -13.41
CA SER A 146 -19.11 6.50 -13.59
C SER A 146 -18.88 7.29 -14.88
N TRP A 147 -17.94 8.20 -14.83
CA TRP A 147 -17.43 8.95 -15.97
C TRP A 147 -15.94 8.66 -16.11
N VAL A 148 -15.51 8.46 -17.33
CA VAL A 148 -14.09 8.39 -17.68
C VAL A 148 -13.76 9.63 -18.49
N ILE A 149 -12.75 10.36 -18.06
CA ILE A 149 -12.20 11.51 -18.77
C ILE A 149 -10.82 11.09 -19.23
N ASP A 150 -10.73 10.82 -20.53
CA ASP A 150 -9.47 10.40 -21.17
C ASP A 150 -8.81 11.63 -21.75
N PHE A 151 -7.62 11.93 -21.28
CA PHE A 151 -6.75 13.01 -21.74
C PHE A 151 -5.34 12.48 -22.02
N ARG A 152 -5.26 11.18 -22.33
CA ARG A 152 -4.02 10.56 -22.77
C ARG A 152 -3.66 11.03 -24.17
N GLU A 153 -2.38 11.12 -24.43
CA GLU A 153 -1.85 11.44 -25.75
C GLU A 153 -2.26 10.36 -26.76
N VAL A 154 -2.58 10.79 -27.97
CA VAL A 154 -2.92 9.91 -29.09
C VAL A 154 -1.92 10.08 -30.23
N ALA A 155 -1.75 9.05 -31.06
CA ALA A 155 -0.95 9.13 -32.26
C ALA A 155 -1.57 10.12 -33.24
N PRO A 156 -0.77 10.84 -34.06
CA PRO A 156 -1.28 11.66 -35.14
C PRO A 156 -2.13 10.84 -36.11
N LEU A 157 -3.22 11.43 -36.64
CA LEU A 157 -4.13 10.74 -37.54
C LEU A 157 -3.51 10.41 -38.91
N ASP A 158 -2.56 11.23 -39.36
CA ASP A 158 -1.96 11.17 -40.70
C ASP A 158 -0.54 10.57 -40.70
N VAL A 159 -0.26 9.61 -39.81
CA VAL A 159 1.02 8.89 -39.84
C VAL A 159 0.92 7.79 -40.89
N PRO A 160 1.73 7.82 -41.98
CA PRO A 160 1.77 6.72 -42.93
C PRO A 160 2.23 5.43 -42.22
N LEU A 161 1.43 4.37 -42.32
CA LEU A 161 1.68 3.08 -41.71
C LEU A 161 2.96 2.35 -42.16
N GLU A 162 3.52 2.78 -43.31
CA GLU A 162 4.68 2.15 -43.93
C GLU A 162 6.00 2.90 -43.76
N GLN A 163 6.03 4.01 -43.03
CA GLN A 163 7.28 4.71 -42.77
C GLN A 163 8.01 3.99 -41.63
N ASP A 164 9.16 3.43 -42.00
CA ASP A 164 10.18 2.97 -41.06
C ASP A 164 10.57 4.16 -40.16
N LEU A 165 9.95 4.24 -38.98
CA LEU A 165 10.07 5.34 -38.00
C LEU A 165 11.52 5.60 -37.56
N GLN A 166 12.47 4.76 -38.00
CA GLN A 166 13.89 4.87 -37.64
C GLN A 166 14.73 5.73 -38.58
N LYS A 167 14.31 5.97 -39.84
CA LYS A 167 15.19 6.61 -40.82
C LYS A 167 14.87 8.06 -41.19
N ASP A 168 13.61 8.50 -41.11
CA ASP A 168 13.21 9.85 -41.54
C ASP A 168 12.10 10.47 -40.70
N THR A 169 12.04 10.14 -39.40
CA THR A 169 10.99 10.63 -38.53
C THR A 169 11.19 12.11 -38.22
N LYS A 170 10.26 12.94 -38.66
CA LYS A 170 10.22 14.35 -38.24
C LYS A 170 10.14 14.38 -36.68
N PRO A 171 11.02 15.12 -35.99
CA PRO A 171 11.07 15.13 -34.55
C PRO A 171 9.72 15.40 -33.85
N GLY A 172 8.86 16.20 -34.48
CA GLY A 172 7.52 16.53 -34.00
C GLY A 172 6.56 15.33 -33.91
N LEU A 173 6.78 14.27 -34.69
CA LEU A 173 5.95 13.05 -34.63
C LEU A 173 6.23 12.20 -33.39
N LEU A 174 7.36 12.45 -32.73
CA LEU A 174 7.76 11.76 -31.49
C LEU A 174 7.27 12.48 -30.21
N VAL A 175 6.66 13.65 -30.36
CA VAL A 175 6.20 14.48 -29.26
C VAL A 175 4.68 14.43 -29.18
N GLY A 176 4.17 13.92 -28.04
CA GLY A 176 2.73 13.94 -27.74
C GLY A 176 2.25 15.36 -27.41
N VAL A 177 1.00 15.65 -27.73
CA VAL A 177 0.36 16.92 -27.32
C VAL A 177 -0.09 16.77 -25.84
N PRO A 178 0.37 17.67 -24.93
CA PRO A 178 0.01 17.60 -23.54
C PRO A 178 -1.50 17.70 -23.30
N GLY A 179 -2.08 16.72 -22.63
CA GLY A 179 -3.51 16.67 -22.31
C GLY A 179 -3.85 16.93 -20.85
N MET A 180 -2.86 16.86 -19.93
CA MET A 180 -3.08 16.86 -18.47
C MET A 180 -3.95 18.04 -17.99
N ILE A 181 -3.56 19.27 -18.29
CA ILE A 181 -4.27 20.47 -17.82
C ILE A 181 -5.67 20.55 -18.44
N GLN A 182 -5.80 20.25 -19.74
CA GLN A 182 -7.08 20.27 -20.42
C GLN A 182 -8.06 19.26 -19.83
N GLY A 183 -7.62 18.03 -19.60
CA GLY A 183 -8.45 16.98 -19.02
C GLY A 183 -8.86 17.27 -17.58
N MET A 184 -7.93 17.77 -16.76
CA MET A 184 -8.24 18.18 -15.38
C MET A 184 -9.18 19.36 -15.32
N HIS A 185 -9.03 20.33 -16.23
CA HIS A 185 -9.93 21.47 -16.32
C HIS A 185 -11.35 21.02 -16.73
N GLN A 186 -11.46 20.08 -17.67
CA GLN A 186 -12.74 19.48 -18.03
C GLN A 186 -13.39 18.74 -16.86
N ALA A 187 -12.61 17.94 -16.13
CA ALA A 187 -13.09 17.26 -14.91
C ALA A 187 -13.60 18.26 -13.88
N HIS A 188 -12.86 19.34 -13.69
CA HIS A 188 -13.22 20.42 -12.79
C HIS A 188 -14.53 21.11 -13.20
N GLN A 189 -14.71 21.43 -14.49
CA GLN A 189 -15.95 22.03 -15.01
C GLN A 189 -17.18 21.16 -14.73
N LEU A 190 -17.03 19.83 -14.81
CA LEU A 190 -18.12 18.87 -14.60
C LEU A 190 -18.43 18.59 -13.12
N HIS A 191 -17.40 18.59 -12.26
CA HIS A 191 -17.51 18.04 -10.91
C HIS A 191 -16.84 18.90 -9.82
N GLY A 192 -16.14 19.98 -10.19
CA GLY A 192 -15.48 20.90 -9.27
C GLY A 192 -16.45 21.74 -8.45
N ARG A 193 -15.97 22.26 -7.32
CA ARG A 193 -16.67 23.17 -6.42
C ARG A 193 -15.89 24.44 -6.10
N LEU A 194 -14.57 24.30 -5.94
CA LEU A 194 -13.68 25.45 -5.71
C LEU A 194 -13.38 26.17 -7.01
N LEU A 195 -12.91 27.38 -6.92
CA LEU A 195 -12.45 28.10 -8.11
C LEU A 195 -11.17 27.44 -8.64
N TRP A 196 -11.09 27.32 -9.98
CA TRP A 196 -9.90 26.78 -10.64
C TRP A 196 -8.62 27.51 -10.24
N SER A 197 -8.67 28.84 -10.17
CA SER A 197 -7.55 29.69 -9.74
C SER A 197 -7.11 29.41 -8.30
N GLU A 198 -8.03 29.07 -7.41
CA GLU A 198 -7.73 28.72 -6.02
C GLU A 198 -6.99 27.39 -5.96
N LEU A 199 -7.44 26.39 -6.69
CA LEU A 199 -6.74 25.09 -6.77
C LEU A 199 -5.32 25.25 -7.30
N LEU A 200 -5.15 25.99 -8.37
CA LEU A 200 -3.82 26.26 -8.92
C LEU A 200 -2.93 27.07 -7.97
N GLY A 201 -3.50 28.02 -7.22
CA GLY A 201 -2.80 28.79 -6.20
C GLY A 201 -2.23 27.89 -5.10
N LEU A 202 -3.02 26.90 -4.64
CA LEU A 202 -2.58 25.93 -3.64
C LEU A 202 -1.43 25.05 -4.15
N VAL A 203 -1.49 24.63 -5.40
CA VAL A 203 -0.39 23.86 -6.02
C VAL A 203 0.85 24.72 -6.23
N ALA A 204 0.66 25.98 -6.66
CA ALA A 204 1.77 26.92 -6.86
C ALA A 204 2.51 27.22 -5.55
N SER A 205 1.81 27.27 -4.41
CA SER A 205 2.46 27.46 -3.11
C SER A 205 3.43 26.31 -2.78
N VAL A 206 3.09 25.06 -3.15
CA VAL A 206 4.00 23.92 -2.95
C VAL A 206 5.30 24.12 -3.72
N ALA A 207 5.23 24.63 -4.95
CA ALA A 207 6.40 24.93 -5.76
C ALA A 207 7.22 26.10 -5.21
N GLN A 208 6.55 27.14 -4.68
CA GLN A 208 7.18 28.34 -4.11
C GLN A 208 7.86 28.05 -2.76
N ASP A 209 7.15 27.34 -1.88
CA ASP A 209 7.62 27.00 -0.54
C ASP A 209 8.75 25.94 -0.58
N GLY A 210 8.82 25.17 -1.66
CA GLY A 210 9.72 24.06 -1.81
C GLY A 210 9.23 22.78 -1.12
N PHE A 211 9.93 21.69 -1.39
CA PHE A 211 9.61 20.38 -0.85
C PHE A 211 10.89 19.54 -0.71
N ASN A 212 10.85 18.51 0.13
CA ASN A 212 11.96 17.58 0.25
C ASN A 212 12.02 16.69 -0.99
N VAL A 213 13.17 16.72 -1.67
CA VAL A 213 13.44 15.86 -2.83
C VAL A 213 13.51 14.40 -2.37
N THR A 214 12.81 13.52 -3.07
CA THR A 214 12.88 12.08 -2.82
C THR A 214 14.15 11.49 -3.39
N HIS A 215 14.55 10.30 -2.91
CA HIS A 215 15.75 9.63 -3.41
C HIS A 215 15.63 9.24 -4.90
N ASP A 216 14.39 9.09 -5.40
CA ASP A 216 14.10 8.65 -6.76
C ASP A 216 14.13 9.82 -7.78
N LEU A 217 14.19 11.05 -7.35
CA LEU A 217 14.35 12.25 -8.17
C LEU A 217 15.82 12.66 -8.28
#